data_5087a2c86ea72408986d1a53b4b3cac0
#
_entry.id   5087a2c86ea72408986d1a53b4b3cac0
#
_cell.length_a   1.000
_cell.length_b   1.000
_cell.length_c   1.000
_cell.angle_alpha   90.00
_cell.angle_beta   90.00
_cell.angle_gamma   90.00
#
_symmetry.space_group_name_H-M   'P 1'
#
loop_
_entity.id
_entity.type
_entity.pdbx_description
1 polymer ?
#
loop_
_entity_poly.entity_id
_entity_poly.type
_entity_poly.pdbx_seq_one_letter_code
_entity_poly.pdbx_strand_id
1 'polypeptide(L)'
;MKHTMRALISATILAGTAVTAHAQDLLIGSTSASSSHYGYFVAVGQLINENAEGVNATVVETGATMDNIRRMQREQIDLGLVTTNVAQHANAGTNAFEGNAQDLRLLWVYTGAPQNVVVRKDAGVESLEGLAGVKFNPGIKGSATESTTEAVFDTLGLTADYVRGSTTDIVNSIKDNRVAGYVKSGSGNKLDGSTMDIATATDISVLGLSSAQADKLRADMPDISVVDIPEGAADGLAAYTTWSFGVAVAAPATMDDDTAYKIVSAIMADKTAQANAMASLKGASIADMTVQLGTIPLHPGAARWFKEQGIDLPAKLMSESN
;
A
#
# COMPACT_ATOMS: atom_id res chain seq x y z
N MET A 1 60.50 -19.46 -65.05
CA MET A 1 60.42 -18.90 -63.73
C MET A 1 59.04 -18.20 -63.58
N LYS A 2 58.03 -18.82 -62.93
CA LYS A 2 56.73 -18.27 -62.73
C LYS A 2 56.48 -18.27 -61.23
N HIS A 3 56.43 -17.08 -60.57
CA HIS A 3 56.14 -16.90 -59.19
C HIS A 3 54.62 -16.80 -59.01
N THR A 4 54.03 -17.77 -58.31
CA THR A 4 52.64 -17.75 -57.90
C THR A 4 52.57 -17.16 -56.44
N MET A 5 51.99 -15.98 -56.33
CA MET A 5 51.74 -15.29 -55.11
C MET A 5 50.39 -15.79 -54.50
N ARG A 6 50.47 -16.48 -53.41
CA ARG A 6 49.27 -16.93 -52.65
C ARG A 6 48.83 -15.80 -51.71
N ALA A 7 47.65 -15.24 -51.93
CA ALA A 7 47.00 -14.31 -51.01
C ALA A 7 46.31 -15.09 -49.90
N LEU A 8 46.72 -14.87 -48.64
CA LEU A 8 46.00 -15.32 -47.42
C LEU A 8 44.89 -14.31 -47.13
N ILE A 9 43.66 -14.76 -47.23
CA ILE A 9 42.49 -14.00 -46.74
C ILE A 9 42.28 -14.41 -45.27
N SER A 10 42.60 -13.52 -44.31
CA SER A 10 42.28 -13.68 -42.89
C SER A 10 40.84 -13.27 -42.67
N ALA A 11 39.96 -14.24 -42.45
CA ALA A 11 38.59 -14.00 -42.02
C ALA A 11 38.58 -13.75 -40.50
N THR A 12 38.35 -12.50 -40.12
CA THR A 12 38.15 -12.13 -38.69
C THR A 12 36.71 -12.47 -38.32
N ILE A 13 36.50 -13.53 -37.56
CA ILE A 13 35.22 -13.87 -37.00
C ILE A 13 34.98 -12.93 -35.79
N LEU A 14 34.09 -11.94 -35.95
CA LEU A 14 33.53 -11.20 -34.81
C LEU A 14 32.57 -12.15 -34.06
N ALA A 15 33.04 -12.74 -32.96
CA ALA A 15 32.19 -13.41 -32.01
C ALA A 15 31.43 -12.33 -31.25
N GLY A 16 30.21 -12.06 -31.71
CA GLY A 16 29.24 -11.26 -30.93
C GLY A 16 28.86 -12.03 -29.65
N THR A 17 29.32 -11.55 -28.50
CA THR A 17 28.79 -12.03 -27.21
C THR A 17 27.35 -11.59 -27.12
N ALA A 18 26.41 -12.50 -27.35
CA ALA A 18 25.01 -12.31 -27.00
C ALA A 18 24.96 -12.17 -25.49
N VAL A 19 24.80 -10.93 -25.00
CA VAL A 19 24.43 -10.68 -23.59
C VAL A 19 23.02 -11.21 -23.47
N THR A 20 22.86 -12.40 -22.85
CA THR A 20 21.54 -12.87 -22.44
C THR A 20 21.06 -11.92 -21.35
N ALA A 21 20.12 -11.04 -21.68
CA ALA A 21 19.39 -10.26 -20.69
C ALA A 21 18.65 -11.26 -19.82
N HIS A 22 19.17 -11.52 -18.60
CA HIS A 22 18.42 -12.24 -17.60
C HIS A 22 17.30 -11.34 -17.11
N ALA A 23 16.06 -11.88 -17.05
CA ALA A 23 14.97 -11.18 -16.41
C ALA A 23 15.33 -10.93 -14.93
N GLN A 24 15.03 -9.74 -14.43
CA GLN A 24 15.20 -9.39 -13.04
C GLN A 24 14.02 -9.96 -12.24
N ASP A 25 14.28 -10.85 -11.30
CA ASP A 25 13.26 -11.41 -10.41
C ASP A 25 13.07 -10.47 -9.20
N LEU A 26 11.83 -10.00 -9.00
CA LEU A 26 11.46 -9.09 -7.93
C LEU A 26 10.45 -9.73 -6.97
N LEU A 27 10.64 -9.50 -5.68
CA LEU A 27 9.68 -9.84 -4.63
C LEU A 27 8.87 -8.60 -4.22
N ILE A 28 7.54 -8.70 -4.32
CA ILE A 28 6.61 -7.63 -3.95
C ILE A 28 5.98 -7.94 -2.60
N GLY A 29 6.31 -7.18 -1.58
CA GLY A 29 5.65 -7.27 -0.27
C GLY A 29 4.23 -6.70 -0.32
N SER A 30 3.25 -7.45 0.13
CA SER A 30 1.84 -7.02 0.11
C SER A 30 1.26 -6.88 1.53
N THR A 31 0.29 -7.68 1.87
CA THR A 31 -0.38 -7.76 3.17
C THR A 31 -0.95 -9.17 3.35
N SER A 32 -1.86 -9.38 4.32
CA SER A 32 -2.54 -10.67 4.52
C SER A 32 -3.33 -11.10 3.28
N ALA A 33 -3.24 -12.40 2.93
CA ALA A 33 -3.94 -12.98 1.79
C ALA A 33 -5.47 -12.86 1.86
N SER A 34 -6.05 -12.68 3.04
CA SER A 34 -7.49 -12.44 3.25
C SER A 34 -7.93 -10.99 2.98
N SER A 35 -7.00 -10.07 2.71
CA SER A 35 -7.31 -8.65 2.44
C SER A 35 -7.56 -8.40 0.96
N SER A 36 -8.49 -7.49 0.64
CA SER A 36 -8.69 -6.98 -0.72
C SER A 36 -7.42 -6.36 -1.31
N HIS A 37 -6.58 -5.77 -0.48
CA HIS A 37 -5.29 -5.21 -0.92
C HIS A 37 -4.33 -6.29 -1.44
N TYR A 38 -4.35 -7.51 -0.88
CA TYR A 38 -3.57 -8.63 -1.42
C TYR A 38 -4.01 -8.99 -2.85
N GLY A 39 -5.33 -9.08 -3.07
CA GLY A 39 -5.89 -9.32 -4.41
C GLY A 39 -5.46 -8.29 -5.44
N TYR A 40 -5.37 -7.01 -5.04
CA TYR A 40 -4.81 -5.95 -5.88
C TYR A 40 -3.33 -6.24 -6.25
N PHE A 41 -2.51 -6.63 -5.28
CA PHE A 41 -1.10 -6.95 -5.54
C PHE A 41 -0.91 -8.17 -6.43
N VAL A 42 -1.80 -9.16 -6.37
CA VAL A 42 -1.80 -10.29 -7.33
C VAL A 42 -1.99 -9.77 -8.76
N ALA A 43 -2.94 -8.86 -8.99
CA ALA A 43 -3.12 -8.24 -10.29
C ALA A 43 -1.90 -7.38 -10.71
N VAL A 44 -1.29 -6.65 -9.78
CA VAL A 44 -0.04 -5.90 -10.01
C VAL A 44 1.08 -6.82 -10.48
N GLY A 45 1.31 -7.94 -9.78
CA GLY A 45 2.33 -8.93 -10.17
C GLY A 45 2.09 -9.50 -11.57
N GLN A 46 0.84 -9.82 -11.91
CA GLN A 46 0.48 -10.27 -13.26
C GLN A 46 0.74 -9.21 -14.31
N LEU A 47 0.32 -7.95 -14.08
CA LEU A 47 0.56 -6.84 -15.01
C LEU A 47 2.05 -6.60 -15.26
N ILE A 48 2.88 -6.68 -14.25
CA ILE A 48 4.34 -6.56 -14.37
C ILE A 48 4.88 -7.69 -15.24
N ASN A 49 4.51 -8.95 -14.93
CA ASN A 49 4.98 -10.13 -15.65
C ASN A 49 4.57 -10.13 -17.13
N GLU A 50 3.41 -9.55 -17.45
CA GLU A 50 2.89 -9.49 -18.82
C GLU A 50 3.43 -8.30 -19.62
N ASN A 51 3.76 -7.17 -18.96
CA ASN A 51 3.97 -5.89 -19.66
C ASN A 51 5.30 -5.20 -19.36
N ALA A 52 6.07 -5.63 -18.34
CA ALA A 52 7.39 -5.08 -18.03
C ALA A 52 8.50 -5.99 -18.56
N GLU A 53 8.97 -5.74 -19.77
CA GLU A 53 9.97 -6.58 -20.44
C GLU A 53 11.24 -6.73 -19.61
N GLY A 54 11.64 -7.99 -19.36
CA GLY A 54 12.83 -8.34 -18.59
C GLY A 54 12.66 -8.21 -17.08
N VAL A 55 11.41 -8.12 -16.56
CA VAL A 55 11.08 -8.09 -15.13
C VAL A 55 10.10 -9.21 -14.82
N ASN A 56 10.39 -10.02 -13.80
CA ASN A 56 9.49 -10.99 -13.22
C ASN A 56 9.14 -10.56 -11.80
N ALA A 57 7.86 -10.63 -11.43
CA ALA A 57 7.38 -10.21 -10.12
C ALA A 57 6.67 -11.36 -9.41
N THR A 58 7.02 -11.61 -8.15
CA THR A 58 6.35 -12.55 -7.26
C THR A 58 5.80 -11.80 -6.06
N VAL A 59 4.50 -11.95 -5.81
CA VAL A 59 3.83 -11.32 -4.65
C VAL A 59 3.95 -12.22 -3.43
N VAL A 60 4.39 -11.65 -2.31
CA VAL A 60 4.52 -12.35 -1.03
C VAL A 60 3.59 -11.75 0.03
N GLU A 61 2.98 -12.62 0.82
CA GLU A 61 2.20 -12.22 1.99
C GLU A 61 3.10 -11.68 3.09
N THR A 62 2.70 -10.56 3.71
CA THR A 62 3.47 -9.88 4.76
C THR A 62 2.56 -9.29 5.83
N GLY A 63 3.17 -8.67 6.86
CA GLY A 63 2.47 -7.85 7.86
C GLY A 63 2.12 -6.43 7.38
N ALA A 64 2.16 -6.14 6.08
CA ALA A 64 1.92 -4.84 5.47
C ALA A 64 3.01 -3.78 5.78
N THR A 65 2.65 -2.48 5.83
CA THR A 65 3.55 -1.32 5.72
C THR A 65 4.81 -1.41 6.57
N MET A 66 4.69 -1.58 7.89
CA MET A 66 5.85 -1.59 8.80
C MET A 66 6.76 -2.80 8.56
N ASP A 67 6.15 -3.95 8.27
CA ASP A 67 6.89 -5.17 7.94
C ASP A 67 7.57 -5.04 6.56
N ASN A 68 6.86 -4.48 5.56
CA ASN A 68 7.41 -4.25 4.23
C ASN A 68 8.61 -3.31 4.24
N ILE A 69 8.52 -2.19 4.96
CA ILE A 69 9.64 -1.24 5.09
C ILE A 69 10.86 -1.94 5.71
N ARG A 70 10.66 -2.71 6.79
CA ARG A 70 11.75 -3.48 7.42
C ARG A 70 12.33 -4.56 6.51
N ARG A 71 11.50 -5.19 5.67
CA ARG A 71 11.95 -6.18 4.69
C ARG A 71 12.71 -5.55 3.53
N MET A 72 12.27 -4.39 3.02
CA MET A 72 13.01 -3.61 2.02
C MET A 72 14.39 -3.21 2.57
N GLN A 73 14.46 -2.71 3.81
CA GLN A 73 15.72 -2.37 4.47
C GLN A 73 16.70 -3.56 4.59
N ARG A 74 16.17 -4.78 4.67
CA ARG A 74 16.97 -6.02 4.75
C ARG A 74 17.15 -6.70 3.40
N GLU A 75 16.74 -6.06 2.31
CA GLU A 75 16.81 -6.61 0.95
C GLU A 75 16.06 -7.95 0.81
N GLN A 76 14.97 -8.15 1.59
CA GLN A 76 14.14 -9.35 1.57
C GLN A 76 12.95 -9.22 0.62
N ILE A 77 12.61 -8.02 0.21
CA ILE A 77 11.68 -7.66 -0.85
C ILE A 77 12.21 -6.42 -1.56
N ASP A 78 11.87 -6.28 -2.84
CA ASP A 78 12.37 -5.21 -3.69
C ASP A 78 11.47 -3.98 -3.69
N LEU A 79 10.17 -4.18 -3.56
CA LEU A 79 9.16 -3.13 -3.47
C LEU A 79 7.97 -3.65 -2.67
N GLY A 80 7.08 -2.78 -2.25
CA GLY A 80 5.92 -3.27 -1.49
C GLY A 80 4.90 -2.21 -1.15
N LEU A 81 3.80 -2.70 -0.57
CA LEU A 81 2.74 -1.89 -0.01
C LEU A 81 3.29 -1.03 1.13
N VAL A 82 3.06 0.26 1.03
CA VAL A 82 3.25 1.23 2.11
C VAL A 82 2.03 2.13 2.21
N THR A 83 1.86 2.80 3.36
CA THR A 83 0.90 3.89 3.49
C THR A 83 1.64 5.23 3.47
N THR A 84 0.99 6.25 2.95
CA THR A 84 1.63 7.54 2.70
C THR A 84 2.12 8.22 3.97
N ASN A 85 1.36 8.15 5.07
CA ASN A 85 1.75 8.70 6.37
C ASN A 85 2.98 7.98 6.94
N VAL A 86 2.99 6.64 6.96
CA VAL A 86 4.13 5.87 7.51
C VAL A 86 5.37 5.99 6.63
N ALA A 87 5.22 6.02 5.30
CA ALA A 87 6.35 6.26 4.39
C ALA A 87 7.00 7.64 4.64
N GLN A 88 6.19 8.66 4.92
CA GLN A 88 6.67 9.99 5.29
C GLN A 88 7.49 9.95 6.59
N HIS A 89 6.95 9.29 7.63
CA HIS A 89 7.68 9.11 8.89
C HIS A 89 8.95 8.29 8.74
N ALA A 90 8.92 7.26 7.90
CA ALA A 90 10.09 6.44 7.62
C ALA A 90 11.22 7.25 6.98
N ASN A 91 10.91 8.05 5.96
CA ASN A 91 11.92 8.89 5.30
C ASN A 91 12.40 10.03 6.20
N ALA A 92 11.52 10.60 7.03
CA ALA A 92 11.88 11.65 7.98
C ALA A 92 12.65 11.12 9.21
N GLY A 93 12.70 9.80 9.45
CA GLY A 93 13.31 9.21 10.64
C GLY A 93 12.56 9.60 11.92
N THR A 94 11.23 9.66 11.88
CA THR A 94 10.38 10.03 13.00
C THR A 94 9.47 8.88 13.45
N ASN A 95 8.84 9.00 14.59
CA ASN A 95 7.96 7.99 15.18
C ASN A 95 8.70 6.63 15.34
N ALA A 96 8.15 5.57 14.81
CA ALA A 96 8.75 4.22 14.87
C ALA A 96 10.10 4.09 14.15
N PHE A 97 10.54 5.13 13.43
CA PHE A 97 11.80 5.21 12.67
C PHE A 97 12.78 6.24 13.26
N GLU A 98 12.56 6.70 14.50
CA GLU A 98 13.45 7.65 15.14
C GLU A 98 14.90 7.16 15.15
N GLY A 99 15.80 8.00 14.62
CA GLY A 99 17.21 7.67 14.45
C GLY A 99 17.54 6.65 13.36
N ASN A 100 16.55 6.22 12.56
CA ASN A 100 16.69 5.24 11.48
C ASN A 100 15.88 5.65 10.24
N ALA A 101 16.19 6.81 9.69
CA ALA A 101 15.56 7.31 8.46
C ALA A 101 15.77 6.34 7.31
N GLN A 102 14.73 6.15 6.50
CA GLN A 102 14.74 5.30 5.33
C GLN A 102 14.87 6.17 4.06
N ASP A 103 15.32 5.59 2.98
CA ASP A 103 15.35 6.23 1.67
C ASP A 103 14.39 5.53 0.71
N LEU A 104 13.10 5.68 0.98
CA LEU A 104 12.04 5.15 0.15
C LEU A 104 11.67 6.13 -0.96
N ARG A 105 11.33 5.57 -2.12
CA ARG A 105 10.79 6.31 -3.26
C ARG A 105 9.43 5.76 -3.64
N LEU A 106 8.49 6.66 -3.89
CA LEU A 106 7.13 6.32 -4.29
C LEU A 106 7.12 5.86 -5.75
N LEU A 107 6.45 4.76 -6.05
CA LEU A 107 6.17 4.34 -7.41
C LEU A 107 4.79 4.82 -7.85
N TRP A 108 3.74 4.53 -7.07
CA TRP A 108 2.39 5.08 -7.25
C TRP A 108 1.55 4.97 -5.98
N VAL A 109 0.47 5.75 -5.91
CA VAL A 109 -0.62 5.60 -4.94
C VAL A 109 -1.84 5.07 -5.66
N TYR A 110 -2.45 3.99 -5.16
CA TYR A 110 -3.57 3.37 -5.86
C TYR A 110 -4.93 3.60 -5.20
N THR A 111 -5.01 3.97 -3.92
CA THR A 111 -6.28 4.26 -3.26
C THR A 111 -6.10 5.10 -1.99
N GLY A 112 -7.14 5.83 -1.61
CA GLY A 112 -7.34 6.27 -0.23
C GLY A 112 -7.93 5.12 0.60
N ALA A 113 -7.48 4.96 1.83
CA ALA A 113 -7.88 3.89 2.74
C ALA A 113 -8.49 4.44 4.03
N PRO A 114 -9.79 4.66 4.07
CA PRO A 114 -10.50 4.93 5.31
C PRO A 114 -10.28 3.80 6.31
N GLN A 115 -10.04 4.15 7.57
CA GLN A 115 -9.84 3.20 8.64
C GLN A 115 -11.18 2.91 9.32
N ASN A 116 -11.70 1.74 9.08
CA ASN A 116 -13.03 1.35 9.54
C ASN A 116 -12.92 0.68 10.91
N VAL A 117 -13.47 1.31 11.95
CA VAL A 117 -13.57 0.73 13.30
C VAL A 117 -14.80 -0.16 13.32
N VAL A 118 -14.62 -1.41 12.95
CA VAL A 118 -15.68 -2.40 12.79
C VAL A 118 -15.90 -3.14 14.09
N VAL A 119 -17.15 -3.22 14.54
CA VAL A 119 -17.55 -4.00 15.72
C VAL A 119 -18.75 -4.89 15.41
N ARG A 120 -18.87 -6.00 16.12
CA ARG A 120 -20.09 -6.81 16.11
C ARG A 120 -21.21 -6.00 16.77
N LYS A 121 -22.42 -6.01 16.22
CA LYS A 121 -23.57 -5.32 16.81
C LYS A 121 -23.94 -5.87 18.19
N ASP A 122 -23.81 -7.18 18.36
CA ASP A 122 -24.10 -7.85 19.65
C ASP A 122 -23.05 -7.62 20.74
N ALA A 123 -21.92 -6.98 20.42
CA ALA A 123 -20.96 -6.51 21.42
C ALA A 123 -21.45 -5.28 22.20
N GLY A 124 -22.51 -4.60 21.74
CA GLY A 124 -23.12 -3.47 22.43
C GLY A 124 -22.24 -2.21 22.48
N VAL A 125 -21.25 -2.08 21.60
CA VAL A 125 -20.36 -0.92 21.51
C VAL A 125 -20.92 0.05 20.47
N GLU A 126 -21.28 1.26 20.89
CA GLU A 126 -21.94 2.26 20.04
C GLU A 126 -21.06 3.49 19.73
N SER A 127 -19.94 3.66 20.42
CA SER A 127 -18.99 4.76 20.21
C SER A 127 -17.55 4.30 20.41
N LEU A 128 -16.58 5.13 20.01
CA LEU A 128 -15.16 4.83 20.23
C LEU A 128 -14.80 4.77 21.71
N GLU A 129 -15.42 5.60 22.56
CA GLU A 129 -15.25 5.57 24.02
C GLU A 129 -15.74 4.25 24.63
N GLY A 130 -16.77 3.64 24.03
CA GLY A 130 -17.30 2.35 24.46
C GLY A 130 -16.34 1.17 24.27
N LEU A 131 -15.19 1.36 23.61
CA LEU A 131 -14.14 0.35 23.48
C LEU A 131 -13.29 0.18 24.75
N ALA A 132 -13.41 1.06 25.74
CA ALA A 132 -12.65 0.98 26.99
C ALA A 132 -12.86 -0.37 27.70
N GLY A 133 -11.77 -1.14 27.87
CA GLY A 133 -11.79 -2.49 28.46
C GLY A 133 -12.40 -3.59 27.59
N VAL A 134 -12.75 -3.29 26.33
CA VAL A 134 -13.26 -4.26 25.36
C VAL A 134 -12.09 -4.87 24.58
N LYS A 135 -12.10 -6.21 24.42
CA LYS A 135 -11.13 -6.91 23.55
C LYS A 135 -11.34 -6.49 22.11
N PHE A 136 -10.34 -5.80 21.57
CA PHE A 136 -10.39 -5.16 20.25
C PHE A 136 -9.05 -5.24 19.54
N ASN A 137 -9.03 -5.38 18.23
CA ASN A 137 -7.79 -5.39 17.46
C ASN A 137 -7.57 -4.02 16.78
N PRO A 138 -6.43 -3.35 17.01
CA PRO A 138 -6.15 -2.02 16.44
C PRO A 138 -5.71 -2.09 14.96
N GLY A 139 -5.56 -3.27 14.38
CA GLY A 139 -5.06 -3.55 13.05
C GLY A 139 -4.16 -4.79 13.02
N ILE A 140 -3.88 -5.31 11.83
CA ILE A 140 -2.94 -6.42 11.68
C ILE A 140 -1.57 -6.04 12.24
N LYS A 141 -0.94 -6.95 12.98
CA LYS A 141 0.37 -6.72 13.58
C LYS A 141 1.42 -6.32 12.53
N GLY A 142 2.08 -5.20 12.75
CA GLY A 142 3.12 -4.65 11.86
C GLY A 142 2.56 -3.81 10.70
N SER A 143 1.26 -3.49 10.71
CA SER A 143 0.64 -2.62 9.71
C SER A 143 0.66 -1.14 10.13
N ALA A 144 0.46 -0.26 9.16
CA ALA A 144 0.18 1.15 9.42
C ALA A 144 -1.16 1.35 10.13
N THR A 145 -2.16 0.48 9.85
CA THR A 145 -3.45 0.52 10.56
C THR A 145 -3.26 0.35 12.06
N GLU A 146 -2.47 -0.64 12.49
CA GLU A 146 -2.15 -0.83 13.91
C GLU A 146 -1.51 0.42 14.52
N SER A 147 -0.38 0.87 13.96
CA SER A 147 0.38 2.00 14.54
C SER A 147 -0.39 3.32 14.49
N THR A 148 -1.14 3.57 13.40
CA THR A 148 -1.93 4.80 13.27
C THR A 148 -3.17 4.77 14.17
N THR A 149 -3.83 3.60 14.34
CA THR A 149 -4.96 3.47 15.29
C THR A 149 -4.52 3.74 16.71
N GLU A 150 -3.37 3.19 17.13
CA GLU A 150 -2.82 3.44 18.47
C GLU A 150 -2.52 4.93 18.66
N ALA A 151 -1.92 5.60 17.69
CA ALA A 151 -1.65 7.03 17.73
C ALA A 151 -2.93 7.88 17.76
N VAL A 152 -3.96 7.51 16.98
CA VAL A 152 -5.27 8.16 16.98
C VAL A 152 -5.96 8.00 18.35
N PHE A 153 -5.93 6.78 18.90
CA PHE A 153 -6.54 6.52 20.21
C PHE A 153 -5.82 7.29 21.33
N ASP A 154 -4.49 7.32 21.30
CA ASP A 154 -3.71 8.14 22.24
C ASP A 154 -4.05 9.64 22.12
N THR A 155 -4.07 10.17 20.90
CA THR A 155 -4.43 11.57 20.62
C THR A 155 -5.84 11.92 21.14
N LEU A 156 -6.79 11.00 20.99
CA LEU A 156 -8.18 11.19 21.43
C LEU A 156 -8.43 10.82 22.90
N GLY A 157 -7.42 10.27 23.60
CA GLY A 157 -7.57 9.78 24.97
C GLY A 157 -8.45 8.52 25.08
N LEU A 158 -8.50 7.70 24.03
CA LEU A 158 -9.27 6.47 23.95
C LEU A 158 -8.42 5.26 24.36
N THR A 159 -9.07 4.23 24.85
CA THR A 159 -8.42 2.97 25.23
C THR A 159 -9.22 1.77 24.78
N ALA A 160 -8.55 0.62 24.58
CA ALA A 160 -9.17 -0.68 24.37
C ALA A 160 -8.25 -1.78 24.94
N ASP A 161 -8.79 -2.97 25.16
CA ASP A 161 -7.97 -4.16 25.49
C ASP A 161 -7.44 -4.78 24.19
N TYR A 162 -6.22 -4.40 23.79
CA TYR A 162 -5.69 -4.75 22.48
C TYR A 162 -5.34 -6.23 22.35
N VAL A 163 -6.01 -6.90 21.42
CA VAL A 163 -5.72 -8.27 20.97
C VAL A 163 -4.99 -8.21 19.62
N ARG A 164 -3.76 -8.66 19.57
CA ARG A 164 -2.93 -8.62 18.34
C ARG A 164 -2.90 -9.97 17.65
N GLY A 165 -2.87 -9.98 16.31
CA GLY A 165 -2.83 -11.19 15.52
C GLY A 165 -2.76 -10.91 14.02
N SER A 166 -2.76 -11.97 13.22
CA SER A 166 -2.95 -11.87 11.77
C SER A 166 -4.40 -11.49 11.45
N THR A 167 -4.67 -10.98 10.25
CA THR A 167 -6.06 -10.67 9.83
C THR A 167 -6.94 -11.91 9.95
N THR A 168 -6.47 -13.07 9.48
CA THR A 168 -7.23 -14.33 9.52
C THR A 168 -7.57 -14.77 10.95
N ASP A 169 -6.61 -14.69 11.88
CA ASP A 169 -6.84 -15.07 13.28
C ASP A 169 -7.86 -14.14 13.96
N ILE A 170 -7.76 -12.84 13.68
CA ILE A 170 -8.67 -11.84 14.24
C ILE A 170 -10.07 -11.97 13.65
N VAL A 171 -10.20 -12.17 12.33
CA VAL A 171 -11.49 -12.44 11.68
C VAL A 171 -12.18 -13.65 12.33
N ASN A 172 -11.47 -14.76 12.49
CA ASN A 172 -11.99 -15.95 13.16
C ASN A 172 -12.37 -15.66 14.62
N SER A 173 -11.55 -14.89 15.34
CA SER A 173 -11.83 -14.54 16.75
C SER A 173 -13.06 -13.63 16.89
N ILE A 174 -13.32 -12.75 15.91
CA ILE A 174 -14.54 -11.93 15.87
C ILE A 174 -15.76 -12.83 15.59
N LYS A 175 -15.69 -13.71 14.59
CA LYS A 175 -16.77 -14.66 14.26
C LYS A 175 -17.11 -15.57 15.45
N ASP A 176 -16.09 -15.97 16.22
CA ASP A 176 -16.24 -16.82 17.42
C ASP A 176 -16.64 -16.03 18.69
N ASN A 177 -16.94 -14.74 18.57
CA ASN A 177 -17.28 -13.86 19.71
C ASN A 177 -16.19 -13.78 20.80
N ARG A 178 -14.91 -13.90 20.44
CA ARG A 178 -13.77 -13.78 21.36
C ARG A 178 -13.14 -12.38 21.34
N VAL A 179 -13.37 -11.63 20.27
CA VAL A 179 -12.93 -10.24 20.05
C VAL A 179 -14.13 -9.46 19.52
N ALA A 180 -14.40 -8.29 20.07
CA ALA A 180 -15.57 -7.50 19.69
C ALA A 180 -15.47 -6.90 18.28
N GLY A 181 -14.27 -6.59 17.83
CA GLY A 181 -14.07 -5.97 16.54
C GLY A 181 -12.62 -5.63 16.26
N TYR A 182 -12.39 -4.89 15.19
CA TYR A 182 -11.06 -4.50 14.76
C TYR A 182 -11.07 -3.20 13.93
N VAL A 183 -9.91 -2.61 13.72
CA VAL A 183 -9.73 -1.58 12.69
C VAL A 183 -9.21 -2.23 11.43
N LYS A 184 -9.84 -1.90 10.31
CA LYS A 184 -9.45 -2.40 9.00
C LYS A 184 -9.50 -1.31 7.95
N SER A 185 -8.41 -1.16 7.19
CA SER A 185 -8.36 -0.30 6.02
C SER A 185 -9.41 -0.72 4.99
N GLY A 186 -10.21 0.23 4.54
CA GLY A 186 -11.03 0.09 3.35
C GLY A 186 -10.27 0.45 2.08
N SER A 187 -10.99 0.57 0.97
CA SER A 187 -10.49 1.09 -0.29
C SER A 187 -11.55 2.01 -0.92
N GLY A 188 -11.21 3.29 -1.08
CA GLY A 188 -12.23 4.29 -1.38
C GLY A 188 -13.36 4.22 -0.35
N ASN A 189 -14.60 4.17 -0.80
CA ASN A 189 -15.77 4.07 0.10
C ASN A 189 -16.22 2.61 0.37
N LYS A 190 -15.34 1.62 0.16
CA LYS A 190 -15.70 0.20 0.33
C LYS A 190 -14.98 -0.42 1.52
N LEU A 191 -15.70 -1.29 2.23
CA LEU A 191 -15.11 -2.14 3.26
C LEU A 191 -14.18 -3.18 2.63
N ASP A 192 -13.18 -3.62 3.39
CA ASP A 192 -12.25 -4.70 2.97
C ASP A 192 -12.97 -6.06 2.91
N GLY A 193 -12.50 -6.95 2.04
CA GLY A 193 -13.05 -8.29 1.89
C GLY A 193 -13.08 -9.10 3.18
N SER A 194 -12.09 -8.92 4.06
CA SER A 194 -12.09 -9.57 5.38
C SER A 194 -13.20 -9.07 6.31
N THR A 195 -13.60 -7.79 6.18
CA THR A 195 -14.76 -7.24 6.90
C THR A 195 -16.06 -7.82 6.35
N MET A 196 -16.16 -7.92 5.03
CA MET A 196 -17.33 -8.54 4.39
C MET A 196 -17.47 -10.03 4.78
N ASP A 197 -16.35 -10.74 4.94
CA ASP A 197 -16.37 -12.12 5.45
C ASP A 197 -16.91 -12.21 6.89
N ILE A 198 -16.56 -11.28 7.79
CA ILE A 198 -17.18 -11.19 9.12
C ILE A 198 -18.68 -10.96 9.00
N ALA A 199 -19.11 -10.05 8.12
CA ALA A 199 -20.51 -9.71 7.92
C ALA A 199 -21.38 -10.87 7.43
N THR A 200 -20.78 -11.92 6.86
CA THR A 200 -21.52 -13.16 6.52
C THR A 200 -21.90 -14.00 7.73
N ALA A 201 -21.18 -13.84 8.85
CA ALA A 201 -21.36 -14.66 10.06
C ALA A 201 -22.06 -13.91 11.19
N THR A 202 -21.97 -12.60 11.24
CA THR A 202 -22.54 -11.75 12.30
C THR A 202 -22.83 -10.34 11.79
N ASP A 203 -23.86 -9.70 12.33
CA ASP A 203 -24.14 -8.30 12.04
C ASP A 203 -23.00 -7.42 12.56
N ILE A 204 -22.59 -6.46 11.75
CA ILE A 204 -21.53 -5.50 12.08
C ILE A 204 -22.08 -4.07 12.09
N SER A 205 -21.37 -3.19 12.81
CA SER A 205 -21.45 -1.74 12.67
C SER A 205 -20.05 -1.16 12.55
N VAL A 206 -19.99 0.08 12.02
CA VAL A 206 -18.74 0.85 11.95
C VAL A 206 -18.90 2.06 12.86
N LEU A 207 -18.00 2.21 13.82
CA LEU A 207 -17.97 3.35 14.72
C LEU A 207 -17.29 4.52 14.03
N GLY A 208 -17.96 5.67 14.00
CA GLY A 208 -17.45 6.91 13.45
C GLY A 208 -16.84 7.82 14.50
N LEU A 209 -16.05 8.80 14.03
CA LEU A 209 -15.59 9.93 14.81
C LEU A 209 -16.76 10.88 15.09
N SER A 210 -16.84 11.40 16.31
CA SER A 210 -17.64 12.61 16.57
C SER A 210 -17.03 13.83 15.92
N SER A 211 -17.79 14.92 15.75
CA SER A 211 -17.25 16.17 15.17
C SER A 211 -16.05 16.69 15.97
N ALA A 212 -16.08 16.65 17.30
CA ALA A 212 -14.99 17.10 18.16
C ALA A 212 -13.73 16.22 17.99
N GLN A 213 -13.88 14.89 17.86
CA GLN A 213 -12.77 13.98 17.57
C GLN A 213 -12.18 14.23 16.17
N ALA A 214 -13.04 14.43 15.17
CA ALA A 214 -12.62 14.75 13.80
C ALA A 214 -11.81 16.06 13.73
N ASP A 215 -12.27 17.12 14.42
CA ASP A 215 -11.59 18.40 14.48
C ASP A 215 -10.24 18.29 15.20
N LYS A 216 -10.19 17.53 16.29
CA LYS A 216 -8.94 17.28 17.02
C LYS A 216 -7.92 16.54 16.15
N LEU A 217 -8.32 15.50 15.41
CA LEU A 217 -7.42 14.79 14.51
C LEU A 217 -6.92 15.69 13.38
N ARG A 218 -7.77 16.54 12.79
CA ARG A 218 -7.35 17.51 11.77
C ARG A 218 -6.29 18.50 12.28
N ALA A 219 -6.39 18.87 13.56
CA ALA A 219 -5.44 19.80 14.18
C ALA A 219 -4.12 19.14 14.59
N ASP A 220 -4.19 17.93 15.19
CA ASP A 220 -3.07 17.32 15.91
C ASP A 220 -2.33 16.25 15.07
N MET A 221 -2.96 15.74 14.00
CA MET A 221 -2.41 14.67 13.15
C MET A 221 -2.45 15.04 11.66
N PRO A 222 -1.62 15.98 11.20
CA PRO A 222 -1.64 16.47 9.81
C PRO A 222 -1.14 15.44 8.77
N ASP A 223 -0.56 14.34 9.21
CA ASP A 223 -0.08 13.22 8.38
C ASP A 223 -1.20 12.27 7.94
N ILE A 224 -2.40 12.41 8.52
CA ILE A 224 -3.61 11.68 8.11
C ILE A 224 -4.69 12.64 7.63
N SER A 225 -5.67 12.10 6.89
CA SER A 225 -6.87 12.83 6.49
C SER A 225 -8.06 12.38 7.32
N VAL A 226 -9.04 13.24 7.52
CA VAL A 226 -10.37 12.91 8.06
C VAL A 226 -11.37 12.98 6.91
N VAL A 227 -12.09 11.88 6.68
CA VAL A 227 -12.98 11.70 5.53
C VAL A 227 -14.37 11.25 5.97
N ASP A 228 -15.37 11.65 5.18
CA ASP A 228 -16.75 11.22 5.37
C ASP A 228 -17.05 10.07 4.41
N ILE A 229 -17.55 8.98 4.95
CA ILE A 229 -17.98 7.80 4.21
C ILE A 229 -19.49 7.86 4.09
N PRO A 230 -20.04 7.87 2.85
CA PRO A 230 -21.46 7.95 2.65
C PRO A 230 -22.17 6.66 3.09
N GLU A 231 -23.47 6.76 3.32
CA GLU A 231 -24.33 5.61 3.51
C GLU A 231 -24.20 4.62 2.33
N GLY A 232 -24.23 3.31 2.64
CA GLY A 232 -24.12 2.25 1.62
C GLY A 232 -22.69 1.86 1.23
N ALA A 233 -21.68 2.18 2.05
CA ALA A 233 -20.34 1.60 1.92
C ALA A 233 -20.40 0.06 1.99
N ALA A 234 -21.31 -0.48 2.80
CA ALA A 234 -21.84 -1.84 2.75
C ALA A 234 -23.34 -1.80 3.09
N ASP A 235 -24.06 -2.88 2.79
CA ASP A 235 -25.49 -2.98 3.04
C ASP A 235 -25.81 -2.73 4.52
N GLY A 236 -26.72 -1.79 4.79
CA GLY A 236 -27.18 -1.46 6.13
C GLY A 236 -26.20 -0.64 6.98
N LEU A 237 -25.12 -0.12 6.42
CA LEU A 237 -24.25 0.84 7.09
C LEU A 237 -24.74 2.28 6.87
N ALA A 238 -24.87 3.01 7.97
CA ALA A 238 -25.09 4.46 7.96
C ALA A 238 -23.81 5.20 7.53
N ALA A 239 -23.93 6.47 7.15
CA ALA A 239 -22.79 7.34 6.91
C ALA A 239 -21.98 7.54 8.22
N TYR A 240 -20.65 7.68 8.10
CA TYR A 240 -19.75 7.92 9.24
C TYR A 240 -18.53 8.71 8.80
N THR A 241 -17.89 9.39 9.77
CA THR A 241 -16.62 10.07 9.59
C THR A 241 -15.50 9.22 10.17
N THR A 242 -14.36 9.14 9.50
CA THR A 242 -13.20 8.37 9.98
C THR A 242 -11.88 8.99 9.50
N TRP A 243 -10.75 8.50 9.99
CA TRP A 243 -9.44 8.86 9.47
C TRP A 243 -9.04 8.00 8.29
N SER A 244 -8.14 8.52 7.46
CA SER A 244 -7.70 7.89 6.22
C SER A 244 -6.26 8.26 5.89
N PHE A 245 -5.61 7.43 5.10
CA PHE A 245 -4.32 7.71 4.48
C PHE A 245 -4.28 7.10 3.06
N GLY A 246 -3.31 7.50 2.23
CA GLY A 246 -3.10 6.86 0.94
C GLY A 246 -2.44 5.50 1.10
N VAL A 247 -2.80 4.53 0.25
CA VAL A 247 -2.09 3.26 0.11
C VAL A 247 -1.34 3.26 -1.22
N ALA A 248 -0.07 2.96 -1.13
CA ALA A 248 0.90 3.15 -2.18
C ALA A 248 1.79 1.94 -2.39
N VAL A 249 2.56 1.96 -3.45
CA VAL A 249 3.71 1.10 -3.67
C VAL A 249 4.97 1.96 -3.64
N ALA A 250 5.93 1.54 -2.85
CA ALA A 250 7.25 2.16 -2.78
C ALA A 250 8.36 1.13 -2.94
N ALA A 251 9.52 1.61 -3.31
CA ALA A 251 10.76 0.86 -3.41
C ALA A 251 11.88 1.62 -2.69
N PRO A 252 13.01 0.96 -2.34
CA PRO A 252 14.22 1.66 -1.95
C PRO A 252 14.72 2.57 -3.08
N ALA A 253 15.37 3.68 -2.75
CA ALA A 253 15.95 4.60 -3.72
C ALA A 253 17.03 3.94 -4.60
N THR A 254 17.55 2.80 -4.19
CA THR A 254 18.55 2.00 -4.90
C THR A 254 17.99 1.12 -6.03
N MET A 255 16.66 1.03 -6.17
CA MET A 255 16.06 0.33 -7.31
C MET A 255 16.53 0.98 -8.62
N ASP A 256 16.76 0.16 -9.65
CA ASP A 256 17.17 0.66 -10.97
C ASP A 256 16.06 1.52 -11.61
N ASP A 257 16.44 2.67 -12.17
CA ASP A 257 15.52 3.64 -12.75
C ASP A 257 14.72 3.08 -13.92
N ASP A 258 15.35 2.27 -14.79
CA ASP A 258 14.67 1.66 -15.93
C ASP A 258 13.70 0.56 -15.47
N THR A 259 14.06 -0.20 -14.44
CA THR A 259 13.17 -1.19 -13.82
C THR A 259 11.94 -0.51 -13.21
N ALA A 260 12.12 0.54 -12.43
CA ALA A 260 11.02 1.31 -11.86
C ALA A 260 10.12 1.94 -12.94
N TYR A 261 10.72 2.47 -14.02
CA TYR A 261 9.98 3.03 -15.15
C TYR A 261 9.12 1.97 -15.86
N LYS A 262 9.68 0.78 -16.12
CA LYS A 262 8.95 -0.34 -16.76
C LYS A 262 7.78 -0.79 -15.92
N ILE A 263 7.98 -0.94 -14.60
CA ILE A 263 6.93 -1.31 -13.65
C ILE A 263 5.81 -0.26 -13.68
N VAL A 264 6.14 1.02 -13.49
CA VAL A 264 5.15 2.09 -13.47
C VAL A 264 4.42 2.18 -14.80
N SER A 265 5.12 2.06 -15.93
CA SER A 265 4.52 2.07 -17.27
C SER A 265 3.50 0.93 -17.44
N ALA A 266 3.84 -0.28 -17.00
CA ALA A 266 2.94 -1.45 -17.05
C ALA A 266 1.66 -1.21 -16.21
N ILE A 267 1.80 -0.66 -15.01
CA ILE A 267 0.68 -0.37 -14.11
C ILE A 267 -0.23 0.73 -14.65
N MET A 268 0.35 1.82 -15.16
CA MET A 268 -0.40 2.97 -15.67
C MET A 268 -1.08 2.70 -17.02
N ALA A 269 -0.56 1.75 -17.79
CA ALA A 269 -1.17 1.34 -19.07
C ALA A 269 -2.43 0.48 -18.87
N ASP A 270 -2.60 -0.18 -17.71
CA ASP A 270 -3.74 -1.05 -17.44
C ASP A 270 -5.07 -0.28 -17.43
N LYS A 271 -6.11 -0.90 -17.97
CA LYS A 271 -7.46 -0.32 -18.07
C LYS A 271 -8.51 -1.09 -17.25
N THR A 272 -8.21 -2.32 -16.86
CA THR A 272 -9.24 -3.23 -16.33
C THR A 272 -8.78 -4.14 -15.21
N ALA A 273 -7.57 -4.68 -15.23
CA ALA A 273 -7.11 -5.70 -14.28
C ALA A 273 -7.13 -5.19 -12.84
N GLN A 274 -6.61 -3.98 -12.61
CA GLN A 274 -6.62 -3.35 -11.30
C GLN A 274 -8.05 -3.08 -10.80
N ALA A 275 -8.93 -2.56 -11.66
CA ALA A 275 -10.33 -2.31 -11.32
C ALA A 275 -11.13 -3.60 -11.09
N ASN A 276 -10.78 -4.69 -11.77
CA ASN A 276 -11.39 -6.02 -11.54
C ASN A 276 -10.93 -6.61 -10.20
N ALA A 277 -9.65 -6.42 -9.84
CA ALA A 277 -9.12 -6.88 -8.56
C ALA A 277 -9.63 -6.04 -7.37
N MET A 278 -9.85 -4.74 -7.58
CA MET A 278 -10.30 -3.82 -6.54
C MET A 278 -11.36 -2.84 -7.11
N ALA A 279 -12.62 -3.12 -6.83
CA ALA A 279 -13.76 -2.44 -7.43
C ALA A 279 -13.79 -0.91 -7.21
N SER A 280 -13.16 -0.41 -6.12
CA SER A 280 -13.03 1.03 -5.85
C SER A 280 -12.16 1.77 -6.87
N LEU A 281 -11.37 1.05 -7.67
CA LEU A 281 -10.53 1.62 -8.72
C LEU A 281 -11.28 1.80 -10.05
N LYS A 282 -12.53 1.35 -10.13
CA LYS A 282 -13.31 1.51 -11.35
C LYS A 282 -13.55 2.99 -11.68
N GLY A 283 -12.96 3.46 -12.77
CA GLY A 283 -13.01 4.86 -13.18
C GLY A 283 -12.07 5.81 -12.41
N ALA A 284 -11.25 5.29 -11.50
CA ALA A 284 -10.24 6.07 -10.80
C ALA A 284 -8.96 6.24 -11.66
N SER A 285 -8.26 7.34 -11.46
CA SER A 285 -6.95 7.62 -12.04
C SER A 285 -5.86 7.39 -11.00
N ILE A 286 -5.03 6.37 -11.19
CA ILE A 286 -3.88 6.10 -10.33
C ILE A 286 -2.87 7.25 -10.37
N ALA A 287 -2.70 7.87 -11.54
CA ALA A 287 -1.82 9.03 -11.68
C ALA A 287 -2.31 10.21 -10.82
N ASP A 288 -3.62 10.53 -10.89
CA ASP A 288 -4.19 11.62 -10.08
C ASP A 288 -4.10 11.32 -8.58
N MET A 289 -4.41 10.08 -8.17
CA MET A 289 -4.27 9.67 -6.77
C MET A 289 -2.82 9.77 -6.29
N THR A 290 -1.85 9.44 -7.14
CA THR A 290 -0.43 9.58 -6.81
C THR A 290 -0.06 11.05 -6.57
N VAL A 291 -0.49 11.95 -7.43
CA VAL A 291 -0.25 13.40 -7.30
C VAL A 291 -0.90 13.98 -6.03
N GLN A 292 -2.14 13.56 -5.75
CA GLN A 292 -2.92 14.09 -4.61
C GLN A 292 -2.44 13.55 -3.26
N LEU A 293 -2.24 12.24 -3.16
CA LEU A 293 -2.05 11.53 -1.89
C LEU A 293 -0.59 11.18 -1.59
N GLY A 294 0.32 11.26 -2.56
CA GLY A 294 1.74 10.97 -2.35
C GLY A 294 2.38 11.97 -1.38
N THR A 295 3.27 11.48 -0.52
CA THR A 295 3.89 12.25 0.59
C THR A 295 5.41 12.22 0.57
N ILE A 296 6.01 11.33 -0.19
CA ILE A 296 7.47 11.19 -0.35
C ILE A 296 7.84 11.32 -1.83
N PRO A 297 9.09 11.63 -2.17
CA PRO A 297 9.53 11.76 -3.55
C PRO A 297 9.24 10.51 -4.38
N LEU A 298 8.84 10.72 -5.63
CA LEU A 298 8.76 9.64 -6.60
C LEU A 298 10.15 9.05 -6.89
N HIS A 299 10.17 7.75 -7.21
CA HIS A 299 11.35 7.14 -7.80
C HIS A 299 11.70 7.83 -9.12
N PRO A 300 12.98 8.05 -9.48
CA PRO A 300 13.33 8.75 -10.72
C PRO A 300 12.68 8.10 -11.96
N GLY A 301 12.64 6.76 -12.03
CA GLY A 301 11.94 6.04 -13.10
C GLY A 301 10.43 6.31 -13.13
N ALA A 302 9.78 6.40 -11.96
CA ALA A 302 8.38 6.79 -11.88
C ALA A 302 8.18 8.25 -12.33
N ALA A 303 8.99 9.18 -11.80
CA ALA A 303 8.93 10.59 -12.16
C ALA A 303 9.12 10.82 -13.66
N ARG A 304 10.00 10.04 -14.32
CA ARG A 304 10.19 10.05 -15.78
C ARG A 304 8.86 9.75 -16.49
N TRP A 305 8.13 8.71 -16.08
CA TRP A 305 6.83 8.38 -16.66
C TRP A 305 5.84 9.54 -16.55
N PHE A 306 5.68 10.13 -15.32
CA PHE A 306 4.77 11.27 -15.10
C PHE A 306 5.12 12.47 -15.99
N LYS A 307 6.41 12.78 -16.11
CA LYS A 307 6.91 13.86 -16.98
C LYS A 307 6.59 13.60 -18.46
N GLU A 308 6.75 12.37 -18.94
CA GLU A 308 6.43 12.00 -20.33
C GLU A 308 4.92 12.11 -20.63
N GLN A 309 4.06 11.93 -19.62
CA GLN A 309 2.62 12.18 -19.75
C GLN A 309 2.23 13.66 -19.61
N GLY A 310 3.18 14.55 -19.38
CA GLY A 310 2.91 15.98 -19.18
C GLY A 310 2.18 16.30 -17.87
N ILE A 311 2.31 15.43 -16.85
CA ILE A 311 1.67 15.61 -15.53
C ILE A 311 2.61 16.42 -14.64
N ASP A 312 2.12 17.57 -14.16
CA ASP A 312 2.85 18.41 -13.21
C ASP A 312 2.92 17.76 -11.83
N LEU A 313 4.13 17.62 -11.30
CA LEU A 313 4.37 17.04 -9.98
C LEU A 313 4.53 18.15 -8.92
N PRO A 314 3.83 18.06 -7.78
CA PRO A 314 4.06 18.96 -6.67
C PRO A 314 5.46 18.75 -6.06
N ALA A 315 6.04 19.80 -5.46
CA ALA A 315 7.39 19.77 -4.91
C ALA A 315 7.67 18.57 -3.98
N LYS A 316 6.70 18.18 -3.17
CA LYS A 316 6.81 17.01 -2.26
C LYS A 316 7.08 15.68 -2.95
N LEU A 317 6.73 15.55 -4.24
CA LEU A 317 6.94 14.34 -5.05
C LEU A 317 8.19 14.41 -5.94
N MET A 318 8.87 15.55 -5.96
CA MET A 318 10.13 15.69 -6.68
C MET A 318 11.28 15.32 -5.76
N SER A 319 12.20 14.49 -6.24
CA SER A 319 13.48 14.29 -5.55
C SER A 319 14.27 15.59 -5.62
N GLU A 320 14.89 16.00 -4.52
CA GLU A 320 15.88 17.08 -4.57
C GLU A 320 16.94 16.67 -5.62
N SER A 321 17.07 17.49 -6.66
CA SER A 321 18.12 17.30 -7.68
C SER A 321 19.46 17.54 -6.97
N ASN A 322 20.27 16.49 -6.80
CA ASN A 322 21.66 16.65 -6.46
C ASN A 322 22.43 17.34 -7.59
#